data_74229de993bad870ca0ec8932822a14e
#
_entry.id   74229de993bad870ca0ec8932822a14e
#
_cell.length_a   1.000
_cell.length_b   1.000
_cell.length_c   1.000
_cell.angle_alpha   90.00
_cell.angle_beta   90.00
_cell.angle_gamma   90.00
#
_symmetry.space_group_name_H-M   'P 1'
#
loop_
_entity.id
_entity.type
_entity.pdbx_description
1 polymer ?
#
loop_
_entity_poly.entity_id
_entity_poly.type
_entity_poly.pdbx_seq_one_letter_code
_entity_poly.pdbx_strand_id
1 'polypeptide(L)'
;MNTETMETPTLKKWTYPRADLAAMYAPLEKVHPAVKLRASLRAKFDRRKTDPERCYLHTAGAYDAMTAALLTDLGFEAVYASGWQLAVAHNMYPDVGIYPSHMMVDLVRELIRGIEGLRDRHFYDSKGEVKNAPPIFADIEAGFGGPTQTFTLTREMIRAGVAGVHLEDQDPAERTCGHIVAHHGAKRAKVLVPTHKWIEKLIAVKAAAQAAETELLVIARTDAVDGSVPGGAEGNVDAAIERALEAASLGVDVIWPEFNDTGLDGPRRFAEGVHKHYPQQMLGFNLSPSLRWGQAKRDGVMPSNRQLGELGYTLQFSTLFAFRTAGMALDSWLRGFLVKGLDALADLQDVEVATLDAEPRTRMHQKFAGTDRWLTLEQVAKGARLPVAAGRGAHA
;
A
#
# COMPACT_ATOMS: atom_id res chain seq x y z
N MET A 1 11.46 37.48 67.19
CA MET A 1 11.35 37.19 65.73
C MET A 1 11.42 35.70 65.62
N ASN A 2 10.24 35.06 65.43
CA ASN A 2 10.17 33.62 65.20
C ASN A 2 10.48 33.37 63.69
N THR A 3 11.58 32.70 63.40
CA THR A 3 11.91 32.20 62.13
C THR A 3 11.19 30.86 61.96
N GLU A 4 9.97 30.90 61.43
CA GLU A 4 9.33 29.67 60.91
C GLU A 4 10.16 29.12 59.73
N THR A 5 10.79 27.99 59.96
CA THR A 5 11.44 27.23 58.93
C THR A 5 10.34 26.66 58.06
N MET A 6 10.17 27.22 56.83
CA MET A 6 9.33 26.61 55.80
C MET A 6 9.86 25.21 55.47
N GLU A 7 9.13 24.19 55.89
CA GLU A 7 9.40 22.80 55.45
C GLU A 7 9.24 22.72 53.89
N THR A 8 10.30 22.32 53.23
CA THR A 8 10.29 22.09 51.81
C THR A 8 9.28 20.97 51.51
N PRO A 9 8.28 21.19 50.64
CA PRO A 9 7.29 20.16 50.34
C PRO A 9 8.01 18.91 49.83
N THR A 10 7.78 17.77 50.45
CA THR A 10 8.28 16.48 49.98
C THR A 10 7.62 16.17 48.64
N LEU A 11 8.35 16.32 47.53
CA LEU A 11 7.85 15.99 46.19
C LEU A 11 7.46 14.51 46.14
N LYS A 12 6.20 14.24 45.91
CA LYS A 12 5.69 12.88 45.75
C LYS A 12 6.35 12.25 44.53
N LYS A 13 7.15 11.19 44.71
CA LYS A 13 7.81 10.47 43.62
C LYS A 13 6.78 9.58 42.93
N TRP A 14 6.42 9.95 41.73
CA TRP A 14 5.53 9.14 40.90
C TRP A 14 6.30 7.97 40.28
N THR A 15 5.74 6.78 40.35
CA THR A 15 6.24 5.58 39.66
C THR A 15 5.15 5.07 38.72
N TYR A 16 5.54 4.55 37.55
CA TYR A 16 4.61 3.93 36.62
C TYR A 16 5.05 2.50 36.32
N PRO A 17 4.09 1.59 36.07
CA PRO A 17 4.37 0.15 35.89
C PRO A 17 4.85 -0.11 34.45
N ARG A 18 6.18 -0.03 34.22
CA ARG A 18 6.81 -0.22 32.92
C ARG A 18 6.50 -1.58 32.29
N ALA A 19 6.49 -2.66 33.09
CA ALA A 19 6.22 -4.01 32.61
C ALA A 19 4.79 -4.15 32.07
N ASP A 20 3.83 -3.50 32.73
CA ASP A 20 2.42 -3.57 32.33
C ASP A 20 2.18 -2.81 31.01
N LEU A 21 2.86 -1.68 30.80
CA LEU A 21 2.76 -0.92 29.54
C LEU A 21 3.43 -1.66 28.37
N ALA A 22 4.55 -2.35 28.61
CA ALA A 22 5.21 -3.14 27.56
C ALA A 22 4.33 -4.29 27.02
N ALA A 23 3.40 -4.79 27.82
CA ALA A 23 2.46 -5.84 27.38
C ALA A 23 1.30 -5.31 26.51
N MET A 24 1.18 -3.99 26.37
CA MET A 24 0.07 -3.35 25.64
C MET A 24 0.39 -3.00 24.18
N TYR A 25 1.67 -2.96 23.84
CA TYR A 25 2.15 -2.48 22.54
C TYR A 25 3.09 -3.50 21.91
N ALA A 26 2.85 -3.79 20.63
CA ALA A 26 3.77 -4.60 19.86
C ALA A 26 5.15 -3.92 19.78
N PRO A 27 6.24 -4.69 19.88
CA PRO A 27 7.58 -4.11 19.69
C PRO A 27 7.72 -3.51 18.31
N LEU A 28 8.51 -2.43 18.22
CA LEU A 28 8.81 -1.81 16.94
C LEU A 28 9.51 -2.80 16.00
N GLU A 29 9.19 -2.71 14.72
CA GLU A 29 9.89 -3.48 13.68
C GLU A 29 11.37 -3.07 13.65
N LYS A 30 12.25 -4.09 13.67
CA LYS A 30 13.70 -3.87 13.64
C LYS A 30 14.27 -3.79 12.22
N VAL A 31 13.59 -4.43 11.26
CA VAL A 31 14.00 -4.45 9.87
C VAL A 31 13.34 -3.29 9.15
N HIS A 32 14.14 -2.49 8.44
CA HIS A 32 13.62 -1.38 7.66
C HIS A 32 12.59 -1.88 6.63
N PRO A 33 11.41 -1.23 6.48
CA PRO A 33 10.32 -1.73 5.64
C PRO A 33 10.71 -1.89 4.17
N ALA A 34 11.57 -1.03 3.62
CA ALA A 34 12.07 -1.16 2.25
C ALA A 34 12.96 -2.40 2.08
N VAL A 35 13.83 -2.70 3.05
CA VAL A 35 14.68 -3.91 3.05
C VAL A 35 13.80 -5.16 3.08
N LYS A 36 12.77 -5.16 3.92
CA LYS A 36 11.80 -6.26 4.04
C LYS A 36 11.06 -6.52 2.72
N LEU A 37 10.54 -5.46 2.10
CA LEU A 37 9.81 -5.55 0.82
C LEU A 37 10.74 -6.03 -0.31
N ARG A 38 11.92 -5.44 -0.44
CA ARG A 38 12.93 -5.82 -1.46
C ARG A 38 13.33 -7.28 -1.31
N ALA A 39 13.59 -7.74 -0.09
CA ALA A 39 13.97 -9.12 0.19
C ALA A 39 12.83 -10.10 -0.15
N SER A 40 11.58 -9.78 0.20
CA SER A 40 10.41 -10.60 -0.16
C SER A 40 10.25 -10.71 -1.68
N LEU A 41 10.30 -9.58 -2.40
CA LEU A 41 10.18 -9.57 -3.86
C LEU A 41 11.32 -10.35 -4.51
N ARG A 42 12.56 -10.17 -4.05
CA ARG A 42 13.73 -10.89 -4.58
C ARG A 42 13.60 -12.40 -4.38
N ALA A 43 13.25 -12.83 -3.20
CA ALA A 43 13.05 -14.25 -2.90
C ALA A 43 11.96 -14.89 -3.79
N LYS A 44 10.90 -14.15 -4.10
CA LYS A 44 9.84 -14.60 -5.01
C LYS A 44 10.32 -14.64 -6.46
N PHE A 45 11.03 -13.62 -6.91
CA PHE A 45 11.62 -13.57 -8.24
C PHE A 45 12.59 -14.76 -8.49
N ASP A 46 13.43 -15.08 -7.52
CA ASP A 46 14.39 -16.17 -7.63
C ASP A 46 13.71 -17.54 -7.71
N ARG A 47 12.54 -17.69 -7.11
CA ARG A 47 11.71 -18.91 -7.14
C ARG A 47 10.92 -19.11 -8.43
N ARG A 48 10.85 -18.14 -9.35
CA ARG A 48 9.95 -18.18 -10.51
C ARG A 48 10.08 -19.41 -11.41
N LYS A 49 11.25 -20.07 -11.39
CA LYS A 49 11.50 -21.29 -12.14
C LYS A 49 11.38 -22.58 -11.33
N THR A 50 11.44 -22.51 -10.01
CA THR A 50 11.49 -23.67 -9.12
C THR A 50 10.25 -23.86 -8.27
N ASP A 51 9.55 -22.77 -7.92
CA ASP A 51 8.32 -22.77 -7.15
C ASP A 51 7.36 -21.67 -7.69
N PRO A 52 6.76 -21.90 -8.88
CA PRO A 52 5.93 -20.88 -9.53
C PRO A 52 4.70 -20.43 -8.74
N GLU A 53 4.19 -21.28 -7.84
CA GLU A 53 3.04 -20.93 -6.99
C GLU A 53 3.38 -19.84 -5.96
N ARG A 54 4.67 -19.64 -5.67
CA ARG A 54 5.17 -18.65 -4.70
C ARG A 54 6.12 -17.62 -5.32
N CYS A 55 6.04 -17.41 -6.63
CA CYS A 55 6.94 -16.52 -7.36
C CYS A 55 6.46 -15.06 -7.44
N TYR A 56 5.37 -14.72 -6.77
CA TYR A 56 4.81 -13.38 -6.77
C TYR A 56 4.29 -12.96 -5.40
N LEU A 57 4.27 -11.66 -5.16
CA LEU A 57 3.54 -11.01 -4.10
C LEU A 57 2.33 -10.32 -4.75
N HIS A 58 1.12 -10.60 -4.25
CA HIS A 58 -0.05 -9.84 -4.68
C HIS A 58 -0.64 -9.05 -3.51
N THR A 59 -1.18 -7.87 -3.81
CA THR A 59 -1.79 -7.01 -2.80
C THR A 59 -2.89 -6.14 -3.40
N ALA A 60 -3.57 -5.39 -2.54
CA ALA A 60 -4.58 -4.42 -2.92
C ALA A 60 -4.23 -3.02 -2.43
N GLY A 61 -4.80 -2.01 -3.07
CA GLY A 61 -4.72 -0.64 -2.62
C GLY A 61 -5.55 -0.42 -1.35
N ALA A 62 -5.00 0.38 -0.44
CA ALA A 62 -5.69 0.90 0.73
C ALA A 62 -5.85 2.41 0.62
N TYR A 63 -6.95 2.96 1.15
CA TYR A 63 -7.28 4.38 1.08
C TYR A 63 -7.65 4.97 2.43
N ASP A 64 -7.66 4.14 3.49
CA ASP A 64 -7.89 4.55 4.87
C ASP A 64 -7.26 3.55 5.86
N ALA A 65 -7.22 3.93 7.12
CA ALA A 65 -6.66 3.11 8.21
C ALA A 65 -7.39 1.77 8.36
N MET A 66 -8.70 1.72 8.16
CA MET A 66 -9.49 0.49 8.27
C MET A 66 -9.12 -0.51 7.17
N THR A 67 -9.02 -0.07 5.94
CA THR A 67 -8.63 -0.92 4.81
C THR A 67 -7.21 -1.48 5.01
N ALA A 68 -6.26 -0.64 5.47
CA ALA A 68 -4.90 -1.08 5.78
C ALA A 68 -4.87 -2.11 6.93
N ALA A 69 -5.67 -1.90 7.97
CA ALA A 69 -5.83 -2.86 9.06
C ALA A 69 -6.41 -4.20 8.59
N LEU A 70 -7.43 -4.19 7.73
CA LEU A 70 -8.01 -5.41 7.16
C LEU A 70 -7.00 -6.17 6.29
N LEU A 71 -6.25 -5.50 5.41
CA LEU A 71 -5.20 -6.13 4.62
C LEU A 71 -4.13 -6.79 5.52
N THR A 72 -3.74 -6.10 6.59
CA THR A 72 -2.80 -6.62 7.57
C THR A 72 -3.35 -7.85 8.30
N ASP A 73 -4.60 -7.79 8.72
CA ASP A 73 -5.27 -8.88 9.44
C ASP A 73 -5.43 -10.14 8.59
N LEU A 74 -5.70 -9.94 7.30
CA LEU A 74 -5.80 -11.02 6.31
C LEU A 74 -4.45 -11.60 5.90
N GLY A 75 -3.32 -10.99 6.29
CA GLY A 75 -1.98 -11.51 6.03
C GLY A 75 -1.38 -11.09 4.69
N PHE A 76 -1.84 -9.99 4.08
CA PHE A 76 -1.17 -9.44 2.91
C PHE A 76 0.27 -9.02 3.25
N GLU A 77 1.20 -9.35 2.35
CA GLU A 77 2.64 -9.14 2.58
C GLU A 77 3.10 -7.70 2.32
N ALA A 78 2.28 -6.88 1.68
CA ALA A 78 2.48 -5.46 1.44
C ALA A 78 1.13 -4.73 1.33
N VAL A 79 1.15 -3.40 1.42
CA VAL A 79 -0.01 -2.52 1.20
C VAL A 79 0.36 -1.49 0.15
N TYR A 80 -0.55 -1.21 -0.78
CA TYR A 80 -0.38 -0.18 -1.78
C TYR A 80 -1.18 1.08 -1.42
N ALA A 81 -0.52 2.25 -1.34
CA ALA A 81 -1.16 3.55 -1.19
C ALA A 81 -1.40 4.14 -2.59
N SER A 82 -2.64 4.11 -3.05
CA SER A 82 -3.04 4.45 -4.42
C SER A 82 -3.44 5.91 -4.58
N GLY A 83 -2.86 6.61 -5.56
CA GLY A 83 -3.24 7.97 -5.93
C GLY A 83 -4.68 8.07 -6.43
N TRP A 84 -5.14 7.11 -7.25
CA TRP A 84 -6.51 7.05 -7.70
C TRP A 84 -7.52 6.98 -6.54
N GLN A 85 -7.26 6.10 -5.57
CA GLN A 85 -8.13 5.96 -4.41
C GLN A 85 -8.12 7.21 -3.55
N LEU A 86 -6.95 7.83 -3.36
CA LEU A 86 -6.83 9.11 -2.66
C LEU A 86 -7.63 10.21 -3.35
N ALA A 87 -7.51 10.34 -4.68
CA ALA A 87 -8.23 11.35 -5.44
C ALA A 87 -9.76 11.21 -5.24
N VAL A 88 -10.29 10.01 -5.36
CA VAL A 88 -11.74 9.78 -5.30
C VAL A 88 -12.26 9.67 -3.87
N ALA A 89 -11.65 8.84 -3.01
CA ALA A 89 -12.19 8.57 -1.67
C ALA A 89 -12.14 9.79 -0.75
N HIS A 90 -11.12 10.64 -0.90
CA HIS A 90 -10.93 11.81 -0.03
C HIS A 90 -11.42 13.13 -0.64
N ASN A 91 -11.53 13.23 -1.98
CA ASN A 91 -11.82 14.51 -2.63
C ASN A 91 -12.92 14.44 -3.70
N MET A 92 -13.38 13.26 -4.10
CA MET A 92 -14.24 13.07 -5.28
C MET A 92 -13.66 13.71 -6.55
N TYR A 93 -12.33 13.70 -6.68
CA TYR A 93 -11.63 14.20 -7.85
C TYR A 93 -11.35 13.08 -8.85
N PRO A 94 -11.34 13.38 -10.16
CA PRO A 94 -10.83 12.44 -11.14
C PRO A 94 -9.31 12.24 -10.94
N ASP A 95 -8.82 11.08 -11.39
CA ASP A 95 -7.40 10.72 -11.33
C ASP A 95 -6.62 11.42 -12.47
N VAL A 96 -6.36 12.70 -12.29
CA VAL A 96 -5.63 13.56 -13.23
C VAL A 96 -4.58 14.45 -12.53
N GLY A 97 -4.10 14.03 -11.37
CA GLY A 97 -3.01 14.71 -10.66
C GLY A 97 -3.38 16.06 -10.03
N ILE A 98 -4.66 16.30 -9.71
CA ILE A 98 -5.12 17.62 -9.20
C ILE A 98 -5.16 17.72 -7.67
N TYR A 99 -4.93 16.65 -6.94
CA TYR A 99 -4.82 16.74 -5.49
C TYR A 99 -3.40 17.20 -5.06
N PRO A 100 -3.27 17.95 -3.96
CA PRO A 100 -1.97 18.36 -3.45
C PRO A 100 -1.10 17.17 -3.01
N SER A 101 0.18 17.20 -3.35
CA SER A 101 1.13 16.09 -3.10
C SER A 101 1.23 15.66 -1.63
N HIS A 102 1.05 16.61 -0.68
CA HIS A 102 1.10 16.29 0.77
C HIS A 102 -0.01 15.33 1.21
N MET A 103 -1.14 15.28 0.49
CA MET A 103 -2.23 14.35 0.82
C MET A 103 -1.80 12.88 0.71
N MET A 104 -0.88 12.55 -0.22
CA MET A 104 -0.32 11.19 -0.29
C MET A 104 0.57 10.89 0.93
N VAL A 105 1.32 11.88 1.41
CA VAL A 105 2.12 11.77 2.64
C VAL A 105 1.21 11.50 3.85
N ASP A 106 0.09 12.21 3.94
CA ASP A 106 -0.88 12.05 5.02
C ASP A 106 -1.61 10.70 4.94
N LEU A 107 -1.94 10.24 3.73
CA LEU A 107 -2.48 8.89 3.51
C LEU A 107 -1.51 7.82 4.02
N VAL A 108 -0.23 7.89 3.67
CA VAL A 108 0.78 6.91 4.16
C VAL A 108 0.82 6.88 5.68
N ARG A 109 0.80 8.05 6.35
CA ARG A 109 0.74 8.13 7.80
C ARG A 109 -0.55 7.51 8.38
N GLU A 110 -1.67 7.71 7.71
CA GLU A 110 -2.96 7.12 8.09
C GLU A 110 -2.92 5.60 7.98
N LEU A 111 -2.42 5.05 6.87
CA LEU A 111 -2.30 3.61 6.65
C LEU A 111 -1.38 2.96 7.70
N ILE A 112 -0.25 3.60 8.05
CA ILE A 112 0.66 3.14 9.10
C ILE A 112 -0.07 3.08 10.44
N ARG A 113 -0.83 4.12 10.81
CA ARG A 113 -1.64 4.10 12.06
C ARG A 113 -2.62 2.92 12.08
N GLY A 114 -3.25 2.61 10.94
CA GLY A 114 -4.14 1.44 10.81
C GLY A 114 -3.40 0.11 11.05
N ILE A 115 -2.24 -0.05 10.42
CA ILE A 115 -1.39 -1.24 10.57
C ILE A 115 -0.89 -1.39 12.02
N GLU A 116 -0.35 -0.33 12.59
CA GLU A 116 0.19 -0.33 13.97
C GLU A 116 -0.92 -0.55 14.99
N GLY A 117 -2.06 0.13 14.83
CA GLY A 117 -3.21 -0.04 15.72
C GLY A 117 -3.73 -1.47 15.74
N LEU A 118 -3.78 -2.14 14.58
CA LEU A 118 -4.12 -3.56 14.51
C LEU A 118 -3.07 -4.45 15.16
N ARG A 119 -1.78 -4.20 14.91
CA ARG A 119 -0.68 -4.97 15.51
C ARG A 119 -0.68 -4.88 17.03
N ASP A 120 -0.86 -3.69 17.55
CA ASP A 120 -0.94 -3.45 19.00
C ASP A 120 -2.15 -4.15 19.60
N ARG A 121 -3.31 -4.05 18.96
CA ARG A 121 -4.51 -4.79 19.39
C ARG A 121 -4.26 -6.28 19.39
N HIS A 122 -3.74 -6.83 18.29
CA HIS A 122 -3.46 -8.26 18.20
C HIS A 122 -2.47 -8.72 19.27
N PHE A 123 -1.39 -7.95 19.47
CA PHE A 123 -0.40 -8.22 20.51
C PHE A 123 -1.01 -8.27 21.89
N TYR A 124 -1.88 -7.31 22.22
CA TYR A 124 -2.60 -7.25 23.48
C TYR A 124 -3.56 -8.44 23.64
N ASP A 125 -4.40 -8.70 22.65
CA ASP A 125 -5.42 -9.77 22.68
C ASP A 125 -4.78 -11.17 22.75
N SER A 126 -3.67 -11.39 22.02
CA SER A 126 -2.94 -12.67 21.96
C SER A 126 -1.92 -12.87 23.07
N LYS A 127 -1.77 -11.89 23.98
CA LYS A 127 -0.79 -11.91 25.09
C LYS A 127 0.65 -12.03 24.61
N GLY A 128 0.98 -11.32 23.57
CA GLY A 128 2.37 -11.16 23.14
C GLY A 128 2.75 -11.73 21.77
N GLU A 129 1.80 -12.24 21.02
CA GLU A 129 2.07 -12.63 19.62
C GLU A 129 2.22 -11.38 18.74
N VAL A 130 3.33 -11.27 18.04
CA VAL A 130 3.62 -10.15 17.15
C VAL A 130 3.13 -10.45 15.75
N LYS A 131 2.11 -9.72 15.29
CA LYS A 131 1.70 -9.77 13.90
C LYS A 131 2.65 -8.96 13.03
N ASN A 132 2.92 -9.48 11.84
CA ASN A 132 3.82 -8.83 10.88
C ASN A 132 3.22 -7.51 10.37
N ALA A 133 4.01 -6.42 10.32
CA ALA A 133 3.60 -5.19 9.68
C ALA A 133 3.92 -5.29 8.18
N PRO A 134 2.93 -5.27 7.29
CA PRO A 134 3.21 -5.20 5.86
C PRO A 134 3.83 -3.84 5.50
N PRO A 135 4.93 -3.81 4.73
CA PRO A 135 5.50 -2.56 4.22
C PRO A 135 4.52 -1.89 3.24
N ILE A 136 4.53 -0.54 3.23
CA ILE A 136 3.72 0.26 2.31
C ILE A 136 4.58 0.73 1.15
N PHE A 137 4.12 0.52 -0.08
CA PHE A 137 4.62 1.25 -1.25
C PHE A 137 3.54 2.18 -1.78
N ALA A 138 3.93 3.34 -2.31
CA ALA A 138 3.00 4.43 -2.57
C ALA A 138 3.17 5.07 -3.95
N ASP A 139 2.09 5.64 -4.42
CA ASP A 139 2.00 6.46 -5.60
C ASP A 139 2.61 7.85 -5.34
N ILE A 140 3.54 8.29 -6.17
CA ILE A 140 3.97 9.69 -6.24
C ILE A 140 3.68 10.30 -7.61
N GLU A 141 2.72 9.72 -8.34
CA GLU A 141 2.26 10.18 -9.63
C GLU A 141 3.44 10.40 -10.60
N ALA A 142 3.38 11.47 -11.38
CA ALA A 142 4.50 11.94 -12.21
C ALA A 142 5.51 12.84 -11.44
N GLY A 143 5.53 12.78 -10.09
CA GLY A 143 6.43 13.53 -9.23
C GLY A 143 5.96 14.95 -8.87
N PHE A 144 4.73 15.32 -9.23
CA PHE A 144 4.10 16.63 -8.97
C PHE A 144 4.92 17.83 -9.47
N GLY A 145 5.72 17.62 -10.50
CA GLY A 145 6.58 18.64 -11.12
C GLY A 145 7.88 18.07 -11.64
N GLY A 146 8.96 18.87 -11.54
CA GLY A 146 10.31 18.48 -11.95
C GLY A 146 11.08 17.73 -10.85
N PRO A 147 12.40 17.51 -11.05
CA PRO A 147 13.24 16.76 -10.11
C PRO A 147 13.25 17.32 -8.69
N THR A 148 13.17 18.64 -8.50
CA THR A 148 13.18 19.28 -7.18
C THR A 148 11.92 18.96 -6.38
N GLN A 149 10.75 19.03 -7.02
CA GLN A 149 9.47 18.66 -6.39
C GLN A 149 9.45 17.17 -6.06
N THR A 150 9.89 16.32 -6.99
CA THR A 150 10.02 14.88 -6.80
C THR A 150 10.93 14.54 -5.63
N PHE A 151 12.10 15.17 -5.53
CA PHE A 151 13.03 15.01 -4.41
C PHE A 151 12.37 15.37 -3.06
N THR A 152 11.73 16.55 -3.02
CA THR A 152 11.09 17.05 -1.78
C THR A 152 9.97 16.14 -1.33
N LEU A 153 9.08 15.75 -2.25
CA LEU A 153 8.00 14.81 -1.95
C LEU A 153 8.54 13.46 -1.45
N THR A 154 9.54 12.91 -2.14
CA THR A 154 10.14 11.62 -1.73
C THR A 154 10.71 11.69 -0.32
N ARG A 155 11.36 12.80 0.07
CA ARG A 155 11.83 12.99 1.45
C ARG A 155 10.68 12.98 2.47
N GLU A 156 9.55 13.62 2.16
CA GLU A 156 8.38 13.60 3.04
C GLU A 156 7.75 12.21 3.12
N MET A 157 7.73 11.46 2.01
CA MET A 157 7.28 10.06 1.99
C MET A 157 8.16 9.16 2.85
N ILE A 158 9.49 9.33 2.78
CA ILE A 158 10.45 8.61 3.64
C ILE A 158 10.17 8.92 5.12
N ARG A 159 9.99 10.19 5.46
CA ARG A 159 9.65 10.61 6.84
C ARG A 159 8.31 10.08 7.32
N ALA A 160 7.38 9.86 6.42
CA ALA A 160 6.10 9.22 6.73
C ALA A 160 6.22 7.71 6.98
N GLY A 161 7.36 7.09 6.62
CA GLY A 161 7.63 5.66 6.87
C GLY A 161 7.30 4.74 5.68
N VAL A 162 7.24 5.27 4.45
CA VAL A 162 7.01 4.47 3.24
C VAL A 162 8.18 3.50 3.00
N ALA A 163 7.88 2.30 2.53
CA ALA A 163 8.89 1.32 2.12
C ALA A 163 9.38 1.53 0.68
N GLY A 164 8.51 2.03 -0.18
CA GLY A 164 8.83 2.27 -1.57
C GLY A 164 7.88 3.27 -2.21
N VAL A 165 8.32 3.82 -3.35
CA VAL A 165 7.50 4.71 -4.16
C VAL A 165 7.56 4.29 -5.62
N HIS A 166 6.47 4.52 -6.36
CA HIS A 166 6.52 4.45 -7.80
C HIS A 166 6.34 5.84 -8.42
N LEU A 167 7.09 6.06 -9.51
CA LEU A 167 7.09 7.28 -10.29
C LEU A 167 6.83 6.94 -11.75
N GLU A 168 5.81 7.56 -12.34
CA GLU A 168 5.48 7.38 -13.74
C GLU A 168 6.15 8.41 -14.66
N ASP A 169 6.19 8.10 -15.96
CA ASP A 169 6.83 8.91 -17.00
C ASP A 169 5.88 9.89 -17.71
N GLN A 170 4.66 10.07 -17.20
CA GLN A 170 3.75 11.08 -17.73
C GLN A 170 4.20 12.51 -17.43
N ASP A 171 3.74 13.46 -18.24
CA ASP A 171 3.90 14.88 -17.96
C ASP A 171 3.00 15.25 -16.77
N PRO A 172 3.55 15.81 -15.69
CA PRO A 172 2.75 16.15 -14.51
C PRO A 172 1.69 17.24 -14.78
N ALA A 173 1.85 18.06 -15.81
CA ALA A 173 0.87 19.09 -16.19
C ALA A 173 -0.30 18.52 -17.01
N GLU A 174 -0.10 17.38 -17.69
CA GLU A 174 -1.08 16.74 -18.56
C GLU A 174 -1.40 15.31 -18.13
N ARG A 175 -1.06 14.98 -16.88
CA ARG A 175 -1.24 13.64 -16.33
C ARG A 175 -2.71 13.20 -16.39
N THR A 176 -2.91 11.95 -16.70
CA THR A 176 -4.22 11.29 -16.72
C THR A 176 -4.13 9.87 -16.17
N CYS A 177 -5.30 9.30 -15.81
CA CYS A 177 -5.36 7.91 -15.35
C CYS A 177 -4.76 6.96 -16.38
N GLY A 178 -3.92 6.02 -15.92
CA GLY A 178 -3.27 5.04 -16.78
C GLY A 178 -4.23 4.20 -17.65
N HIS A 179 -5.50 4.05 -17.22
CA HIS A 179 -6.53 3.29 -17.92
C HIS A 179 -7.64 4.16 -18.54
N ILE A 180 -7.40 5.45 -18.75
CA ILE A 180 -8.44 6.36 -19.27
C ILE A 180 -8.92 5.93 -20.67
N VAL A 181 -8.03 5.40 -21.47
CA VAL A 181 -8.33 4.93 -22.83
C VAL A 181 -9.31 3.76 -22.80
N ALA A 182 -9.21 2.87 -21.83
CA ALA A 182 -10.10 1.74 -21.67
C ALA A 182 -11.58 2.14 -21.38
N HIS A 183 -11.78 3.34 -20.78
CA HIS A 183 -13.11 3.82 -20.41
C HIS A 183 -13.69 4.85 -21.38
N HIS A 184 -12.85 5.71 -21.97
CA HIS A 184 -13.30 6.88 -22.73
C HIS A 184 -12.86 6.88 -24.20
N GLY A 185 -12.22 5.79 -24.66
CA GLY A 185 -11.60 5.71 -25.99
C GLY A 185 -10.42 6.70 -26.11
N ALA A 186 -9.84 6.78 -27.30
CA ALA A 186 -8.62 7.57 -27.58
C ALA A 186 -8.79 9.09 -27.52
N LYS A 187 -9.82 9.61 -26.83
CA LYS A 187 -10.08 11.07 -26.77
C LYS A 187 -9.06 11.83 -25.92
N ARG A 188 -8.29 11.14 -25.08
CA ARG A 188 -7.22 11.74 -24.29
C ARG A 188 -6.02 10.77 -24.26
N ALA A 189 -5.04 11.02 -25.10
CA ALA A 189 -3.78 10.28 -25.08
C ALA A 189 -3.01 10.58 -23.80
N LYS A 190 -2.27 9.61 -23.29
CA LYS A 190 -1.29 9.85 -22.22
C LYS A 190 -0.09 10.62 -22.79
N VAL A 191 0.19 11.78 -22.21
CA VAL A 191 1.30 12.63 -22.59
C VAL A 191 2.50 12.27 -21.73
N LEU A 192 3.59 11.85 -22.37
CA LEU A 192 4.83 11.46 -21.70
C LEU A 192 5.88 12.57 -21.77
N VAL A 193 6.71 12.67 -20.74
CA VAL A 193 7.94 13.44 -20.82
C VAL A 193 9.00 12.68 -21.63
N PRO A 194 9.98 13.37 -22.26
CA PRO A 194 11.16 12.72 -22.84
C PRO A 194 11.85 11.80 -21.80
N THR A 195 12.38 10.66 -22.24
CA THR A 195 12.93 9.63 -21.33
C THR A 195 13.95 10.21 -20.35
N HIS A 196 14.88 11.06 -20.81
CA HIS A 196 15.87 11.69 -19.94
C HIS A 196 15.25 12.54 -18.82
N LYS A 197 14.07 13.15 -19.06
CA LYS A 197 13.35 13.92 -18.03
C LYS A 197 12.73 13.04 -16.98
N TRP A 198 12.26 11.86 -17.35
CA TRP A 198 11.81 10.85 -16.39
C TRP A 198 12.99 10.29 -15.58
N ILE A 199 14.11 9.97 -16.23
CA ILE A 199 15.33 9.51 -15.57
C ILE A 199 15.86 10.56 -14.57
N GLU A 200 15.86 11.85 -14.90
CA GLU A 200 16.20 12.94 -13.96
C GLU A 200 15.34 12.90 -12.68
N LYS A 201 14.04 12.61 -12.82
CA LYS A 201 13.12 12.47 -11.67
C LYS A 201 13.39 11.18 -10.88
N LEU A 202 13.68 10.05 -11.53
CA LEU A 202 14.08 8.81 -10.84
C LEU A 202 15.41 9.00 -10.08
N ILE A 203 16.36 9.74 -10.63
CA ILE A 203 17.59 10.14 -9.93
C ILE A 203 17.24 10.97 -8.68
N ALA A 204 16.29 11.89 -8.77
CA ALA A 204 15.84 12.69 -7.63
C ALA A 204 15.22 11.82 -6.52
N VAL A 205 14.46 10.79 -6.87
CA VAL A 205 13.94 9.79 -5.90
C VAL A 205 15.09 9.09 -5.17
N LYS A 206 16.07 8.57 -5.91
CA LYS A 206 17.24 7.88 -5.33
C LYS A 206 18.09 8.82 -4.49
N ALA A 207 18.30 10.05 -4.96
CA ALA A 207 19.05 11.09 -4.23
C ALA A 207 18.36 11.47 -2.90
N ALA A 208 17.02 11.47 -2.85
CA ALA A 208 16.28 11.72 -1.62
C ALA A 208 16.52 10.64 -0.56
N ALA A 209 16.54 9.36 -0.98
CA ALA A 209 16.87 8.24 -0.11
C ALA A 209 18.33 8.30 0.39
N GLN A 210 19.27 8.59 -0.51
CA GLN A 210 20.68 8.75 -0.17
C GLN A 210 20.89 9.92 0.80
N ALA A 211 20.26 11.07 0.57
CA ALA A 211 20.36 12.24 1.45
C ALA A 211 19.69 12.03 2.83
N ALA A 212 18.78 11.08 2.92
CA ALA A 212 18.17 10.64 4.17
C ALA A 212 18.93 9.47 4.84
N GLU A 213 20.02 8.99 4.24
CA GLU A 213 20.80 7.83 4.70
C GLU A 213 19.93 6.61 4.99
N THR A 214 18.95 6.35 4.10
CA THR A 214 17.96 5.29 4.32
C THR A 214 17.70 4.46 3.07
N GLU A 215 17.11 3.30 3.27
CA GLU A 215 16.63 2.44 2.20
C GLU A 215 15.28 2.92 1.66
N LEU A 216 15.09 2.81 0.35
CA LEU A 216 13.82 3.04 -0.33
C LEU A 216 13.72 2.10 -1.53
N LEU A 217 12.59 1.41 -1.69
CA LEU A 217 12.32 0.63 -2.89
C LEU A 217 11.80 1.57 -3.98
N VAL A 218 12.44 1.57 -5.14
CA VAL A 218 12.10 2.43 -6.27
C VAL A 218 11.43 1.62 -7.38
N ILE A 219 10.19 2.00 -7.71
CA ILE A 219 9.42 1.41 -8.80
C ILE A 219 9.33 2.44 -9.92
N ALA A 220 9.90 2.11 -11.08
CA ALA A 220 9.83 2.94 -12.28
C ALA A 220 8.62 2.50 -13.11
N ARG A 221 7.58 3.35 -13.17
CA ARG A 221 6.39 3.08 -14.00
C ARG A 221 6.56 3.75 -15.37
N THR A 222 6.24 3.01 -16.44
CA THR A 222 6.14 3.60 -17.78
C THR A 222 4.75 3.39 -18.37
N ASP A 223 4.19 4.45 -18.88
CA ASP A 223 2.92 4.48 -19.60
C ASP A 223 3.12 4.45 -21.13
N ALA A 224 4.35 4.17 -21.59
CA ALA A 224 4.71 4.20 -23.01
C ALA A 224 4.13 3.05 -23.85
N VAL A 225 3.40 2.11 -23.23
CA VAL A 225 2.65 1.08 -23.98
C VAL A 225 1.59 1.72 -24.90
N ASP A 226 0.99 2.84 -24.47
CA ASP A 226 -0.03 3.58 -25.22
C ASP A 226 0.08 5.11 -25.06
N GLY A 227 1.08 5.58 -24.32
CA GLY A 227 1.40 6.99 -24.18
C GLY A 227 2.51 7.44 -25.12
N SER A 228 2.57 8.71 -25.45
CA SER A 228 3.57 9.26 -26.36
C SER A 228 4.10 10.62 -25.92
N VAL A 229 5.33 10.93 -26.32
CA VAL A 229 5.88 12.29 -26.21
C VAL A 229 5.26 13.16 -27.30
N PRO A 230 4.88 14.42 -27.03
CA PRO A 230 4.32 15.30 -28.04
C PRO A 230 5.20 15.40 -29.30
N GLY A 231 4.60 15.14 -30.46
CA GLY A 231 5.29 15.07 -31.77
C GLY A 231 6.11 13.80 -32.02
N GLY A 232 6.12 12.85 -31.09
CA GLY A 232 6.75 11.54 -31.25
C GLY A 232 5.84 10.46 -31.86
N ALA A 233 6.36 9.24 -31.98
CA ALA A 233 5.60 8.09 -32.42
C ALA A 233 4.57 7.69 -31.35
N GLU A 234 3.50 7.01 -31.77
CA GLU A 234 2.53 6.39 -30.86
C GLU A 234 3.22 5.37 -29.94
N GLY A 235 2.72 5.28 -28.70
CA GLY A 235 3.20 4.31 -27.72
C GLY A 235 2.98 2.87 -28.16
N ASN A 236 3.88 2.00 -27.76
CA ASN A 236 3.79 0.56 -27.96
C ASN A 236 4.73 -0.15 -26.96
N VAL A 237 4.69 -1.49 -26.96
CA VAL A 237 5.50 -2.30 -26.05
C VAL A 237 7.01 -2.07 -26.24
N ASP A 238 7.49 -1.81 -27.46
CA ASP A 238 8.92 -1.58 -27.71
C ASP A 238 9.37 -0.24 -27.14
N ALA A 239 8.58 0.82 -27.32
CA ALA A 239 8.85 2.12 -26.70
C ALA A 239 8.89 2.01 -25.15
N ALA A 240 8.01 1.18 -24.56
CA ALA A 240 8.05 0.91 -23.13
C ALA A 240 9.32 0.12 -22.74
N ILE A 241 9.77 -0.85 -23.56
CA ILE A 241 11.02 -1.58 -23.32
C ILE A 241 12.23 -0.63 -23.36
N GLU A 242 12.32 0.25 -24.36
CA GLU A 242 13.43 1.22 -24.46
C GLU A 242 13.56 2.08 -23.19
N ARG A 243 12.45 2.63 -22.70
CA ARG A 243 12.41 3.40 -21.45
C ARG A 243 12.76 2.54 -20.23
N ALA A 244 12.26 1.31 -20.19
CA ALA A 244 12.55 0.37 -19.12
C ALA A 244 14.03 0.03 -19.01
N LEU A 245 14.74 -0.11 -20.14
CA LEU A 245 16.17 -0.38 -20.16
C LEU A 245 16.99 0.80 -19.58
N GLU A 246 16.59 2.03 -19.86
CA GLU A 246 17.22 3.21 -19.24
C GLU A 246 16.95 3.25 -17.71
N ALA A 247 15.74 2.99 -17.28
CA ALA A 247 15.42 2.92 -15.84
C ALA A 247 16.16 1.75 -15.15
N ALA A 248 16.26 0.58 -15.79
CA ALA A 248 17.03 -0.56 -15.29
C ALA A 248 18.53 -0.22 -15.13
N SER A 249 19.10 0.55 -16.07
CA SER A 249 20.50 0.98 -15.97
C SER A 249 20.78 1.86 -14.75
N LEU A 250 19.77 2.58 -14.25
CA LEU A 250 19.84 3.36 -13.03
C LEU A 250 19.76 2.49 -11.75
N GLY A 251 19.45 1.19 -11.89
CA GLY A 251 19.32 0.28 -10.78
C GLY A 251 18.06 0.55 -9.94
N VAL A 252 16.91 0.68 -10.59
CA VAL A 252 15.60 0.69 -9.91
C VAL A 252 15.23 -0.74 -9.51
N ASP A 253 14.46 -0.89 -8.43
CA ASP A 253 14.13 -2.21 -7.90
C ASP A 253 13.10 -2.95 -8.75
N VAL A 254 12.06 -2.25 -9.20
CA VAL A 254 10.94 -2.80 -9.98
C VAL A 254 10.65 -1.91 -11.16
N ILE A 255 10.34 -2.49 -12.31
CA ILE A 255 9.82 -1.75 -13.48
C ILE A 255 8.38 -2.20 -13.71
N TRP A 256 7.49 -1.23 -13.85
CA TRP A 256 6.06 -1.44 -14.06
C TRP A 256 5.59 -0.80 -15.36
N PRO A 257 5.37 -1.57 -16.44
CA PRO A 257 4.67 -1.10 -17.63
C PRO A 257 3.16 -1.09 -17.36
N GLU A 258 2.45 -0.03 -17.73
CA GLU A 258 0.99 0.04 -17.60
C GLU A 258 0.32 -0.51 -18.85
N PHE A 259 -0.26 -1.72 -18.77
CA PHE A 259 -0.99 -2.36 -19.85
C PHE A 259 -2.48 -2.02 -19.82
N ASN A 260 -3.10 -1.87 -20.98
CA ASN A 260 -4.52 -1.57 -21.15
C ASN A 260 -5.37 -2.72 -21.70
N ASP A 261 -4.81 -3.92 -21.76
CA ASP A 261 -5.51 -5.15 -22.16
C ASP A 261 -5.34 -6.25 -21.10
N THR A 262 -6.05 -7.37 -21.30
CA THR A 262 -6.01 -8.52 -20.39
C THR A 262 -5.20 -9.68 -20.96
N GLY A 263 -4.47 -9.46 -22.05
CA GLY A 263 -3.67 -10.48 -22.71
C GLY A 263 -2.32 -10.72 -22.05
N LEU A 264 -1.69 -11.82 -22.40
CA LEU A 264 -0.35 -12.18 -21.91
C LEU A 264 0.77 -11.82 -22.92
N ASP A 265 0.45 -11.51 -24.17
CA ASP A 265 1.45 -11.30 -25.22
C ASP A 265 2.26 -10.02 -24.99
N GLY A 266 1.61 -8.91 -24.68
CA GLY A 266 2.28 -7.67 -24.32
C GLY A 266 3.20 -7.83 -23.10
N PRO A 267 2.69 -8.34 -21.97
CA PRO A 267 3.52 -8.64 -20.79
C PRO A 267 4.69 -9.57 -21.06
N ARG A 268 4.49 -10.62 -21.86
CA ARG A 268 5.56 -11.57 -22.25
C ARG A 268 6.64 -10.85 -23.06
N ARG A 269 6.27 -10.13 -24.10
CA ARG A 269 7.20 -9.37 -24.96
C ARG A 269 8.01 -8.37 -24.17
N PHE A 270 7.34 -7.64 -23.25
CA PHE A 270 8.01 -6.68 -22.40
C PHE A 270 9.04 -7.35 -21.47
N ALA A 271 8.64 -8.42 -20.78
CA ALA A 271 9.51 -9.16 -19.89
C ALA A 271 10.74 -9.73 -20.62
N GLU A 272 10.54 -10.35 -21.78
CA GLU A 272 11.62 -10.88 -22.63
C GLU A 272 12.57 -9.78 -23.09
N GLY A 273 12.03 -8.62 -23.53
CA GLY A 273 12.83 -7.48 -23.95
C GLY A 273 13.71 -6.91 -22.84
N VAL A 274 13.16 -6.74 -21.65
CA VAL A 274 13.91 -6.25 -20.48
C VAL A 274 14.92 -7.30 -20.00
N HIS A 275 14.50 -8.57 -19.82
CA HIS A 275 15.36 -9.62 -19.27
C HIS A 275 16.50 -10.05 -20.20
N LYS A 276 16.40 -9.77 -21.50
CA LYS A 276 17.51 -9.94 -22.44
C LYS A 276 18.75 -9.14 -22.03
N HIS A 277 18.57 -7.96 -21.44
CA HIS A 277 19.63 -7.05 -21.02
C HIS A 277 19.84 -7.02 -19.51
N TYR A 278 18.74 -7.12 -18.74
CA TYR A 278 18.73 -7.09 -17.28
C TYR A 278 18.00 -8.31 -16.72
N PRO A 279 18.61 -9.52 -16.76
CA PRO A 279 17.93 -10.79 -16.42
C PRO A 279 17.47 -10.90 -14.97
N GLN A 280 17.96 -10.01 -14.10
CA GLN A 280 17.58 -9.94 -12.68
C GLN A 280 16.57 -8.82 -12.36
N GLN A 281 16.08 -8.09 -13.37
CA GLN A 281 15.14 -7.01 -13.14
C GLN A 281 13.78 -7.57 -12.70
N MET A 282 13.29 -7.14 -11.53
CA MET A 282 11.94 -7.44 -11.07
C MET A 282 10.92 -6.56 -11.79
N LEU A 283 9.76 -7.12 -12.11
CA LEU A 283 8.69 -6.42 -12.80
C LEU A 283 7.45 -6.27 -11.90
N GLY A 284 6.68 -5.21 -12.14
CA GLY A 284 5.40 -4.93 -11.49
C GLY A 284 4.24 -5.05 -12.46
N PHE A 285 3.07 -5.48 -11.99
CA PHE A 285 1.86 -5.60 -12.79
C PHE A 285 0.64 -5.07 -12.03
N ASN A 286 -0.09 -4.16 -12.66
CA ASN A 286 -1.35 -3.64 -12.14
C ASN A 286 -2.53 -4.53 -12.58
N LEU A 287 -3.11 -5.26 -11.65
CA LEU A 287 -4.34 -6.03 -11.83
C LEU A 287 -5.57 -5.08 -11.79
N SER A 288 -5.55 -4.08 -12.68
CA SER A 288 -6.53 -2.99 -12.65
C SER A 288 -7.95 -3.49 -12.88
N PRO A 289 -8.90 -3.18 -11.97
CA PRO A 289 -10.32 -3.49 -12.19
C PRO A 289 -10.97 -2.69 -13.33
N SER A 290 -10.24 -1.76 -13.95
CA SER A 290 -10.69 -1.05 -15.16
C SER A 290 -10.68 -1.95 -16.39
N LEU A 291 -9.90 -3.02 -16.38
CA LEU A 291 -9.83 -3.99 -17.46
C LEU A 291 -10.98 -5.02 -17.38
N ARG A 292 -11.27 -5.68 -18.50
CA ARG A 292 -12.41 -6.61 -18.62
C ARG A 292 -12.05 -8.03 -18.18
N TRP A 293 -11.48 -8.19 -16.99
CA TRP A 293 -11.05 -9.50 -16.45
C TRP A 293 -12.16 -10.55 -16.43
N GLY A 294 -13.40 -10.15 -16.11
CA GLY A 294 -14.54 -11.07 -16.13
C GLY A 294 -14.83 -11.62 -17.53
N GLN A 295 -14.66 -10.81 -18.58
CA GLN A 295 -14.78 -11.27 -19.95
C GLN A 295 -13.61 -12.19 -20.34
N ALA A 296 -12.37 -11.77 -20.07
CA ALA A 296 -11.19 -12.59 -20.35
C ALA A 296 -11.23 -13.97 -19.66
N LYS A 297 -11.79 -14.02 -18.44
CA LYS A 297 -12.01 -15.30 -17.74
C LYS A 297 -13.01 -16.19 -18.46
N ARG A 298 -14.15 -15.65 -18.92
CA ARG A 298 -15.16 -16.43 -19.68
C ARG A 298 -14.62 -16.92 -21.01
N ASP A 299 -13.75 -16.13 -21.65
CA ASP A 299 -13.13 -16.45 -22.94
C ASP A 299 -11.91 -17.39 -22.80
N GLY A 300 -11.50 -17.71 -21.55
CA GLY A 300 -10.38 -18.61 -21.27
C GLY A 300 -8.99 -18.02 -21.58
N VAL A 301 -8.88 -16.69 -21.74
CA VAL A 301 -7.63 -16.00 -22.10
C VAL A 301 -7.03 -15.18 -20.94
N MET A 302 -7.67 -15.17 -19.77
CA MET A 302 -7.17 -14.45 -18.62
C MET A 302 -5.89 -15.09 -18.08
N PRO A 303 -4.77 -14.34 -17.96
CA PRO A 303 -3.56 -14.86 -17.35
C PRO A 303 -3.78 -15.11 -15.84
N SER A 304 -3.09 -16.10 -15.31
CA SER A 304 -3.01 -16.30 -13.86
C SER A 304 -1.89 -15.44 -13.24
N ASN A 305 -2.01 -15.14 -11.95
CA ASN A 305 -0.92 -14.50 -11.19
C ASN A 305 0.39 -15.29 -11.30
N ARG A 306 0.31 -16.61 -11.32
CA ARG A 306 1.44 -17.51 -11.52
C ARG A 306 2.12 -17.26 -12.88
N GLN A 307 1.38 -17.25 -13.99
CA GLN A 307 1.95 -17.01 -15.34
C GLN A 307 2.66 -15.65 -15.42
N LEU A 308 2.08 -14.61 -14.81
CA LEU A 308 2.75 -13.31 -14.70
C LEU A 308 4.02 -13.40 -13.84
N GLY A 309 3.96 -14.11 -12.71
CA GLY A 309 5.12 -14.31 -11.83
C GLY A 309 6.27 -15.06 -12.52
N GLU A 310 5.97 -16.10 -13.30
CA GLU A 310 6.95 -16.85 -14.11
C GLU A 310 7.69 -15.95 -15.12
N LEU A 311 7.00 -14.93 -15.66
CA LEU A 311 7.60 -13.88 -16.51
C LEU A 311 8.42 -12.85 -15.73
N GLY A 312 8.42 -12.88 -14.40
CA GLY A 312 9.15 -11.92 -13.55
C GLY A 312 8.33 -10.76 -13.01
N TYR A 313 7.01 -10.73 -13.25
CA TYR A 313 6.09 -9.79 -12.61
C TYR A 313 5.87 -10.21 -11.15
N THR A 314 6.86 -9.93 -10.34
CA THR A 314 6.91 -10.38 -8.94
C THR A 314 6.02 -9.55 -8.03
N LEU A 315 5.87 -8.25 -8.30
CA LEU A 315 4.96 -7.36 -7.60
C LEU A 315 3.66 -7.22 -8.40
N GLN A 316 2.57 -7.81 -7.90
CA GLN A 316 1.25 -7.75 -8.53
C GLN A 316 0.28 -7.07 -7.57
N PHE A 317 -0.44 -6.07 -8.02
CA PHE A 317 -1.34 -5.33 -7.15
C PHE A 317 -2.58 -4.85 -7.88
N SER A 318 -3.70 -4.79 -7.16
CA SER A 318 -4.94 -4.21 -7.67
C SER A 318 -5.19 -2.87 -7.01
N THR A 319 -5.05 -1.80 -7.76
CA THR A 319 -5.19 -0.43 -7.28
C THR A 319 -6.55 -0.15 -6.65
N LEU A 320 -7.64 -0.71 -7.19
CA LEU A 320 -9.01 -0.31 -6.89
C LEU A 320 -9.87 -1.43 -6.29
N PHE A 321 -9.31 -2.61 -6.01
CA PHE A 321 -10.12 -3.75 -5.60
C PHE A 321 -10.91 -3.47 -4.32
N ALA A 322 -10.24 -2.98 -3.27
CA ALA A 322 -10.88 -2.68 -2.00
C ALA A 322 -11.92 -1.54 -2.15
N PHE A 323 -11.58 -0.47 -2.86
CA PHE A 323 -12.48 0.65 -3.12
C PHE A 323 -13.76 0.21 -3.84
N ARG A 324 -13.63 -0.56 -4.94
CA ARG A 324 -14.80 -1.03 -5.70
C ARG A 324 -15.66 -2.01 -4.91
N THR A 325 -15.04 -2.87 -4.11
CA THR A 325 -15.75 -3.80 -3.22
C THR A 325 -16.55 -3.03 -2.17
N ALA A 326 -15.92 -2.06 -1.51
CA ALA A 326 -16.59 -1.22 -0.51
C ALA A 326 -17.71 -0.38 -1.16
N GLY A 327 -17.45 0.25 -2.30
CA GLY A 327 -18.45 1.05 -3.02
C GLY A 327 -19.66 0.24 -3.46
N MET A 328 -19.47 -0.97 -3.96
CA MET A 328 -20.56 -1.89 -4.32
C MET A 328 -21.40 -2.27 -3.10
N ALA A 329 -20.76 -2.61 -1.98
CA ALA A 329 -21.45 -2.97 -0.75
C ALA A 329 -22.23 -1.77 -0.19
N LEU A 330 -21.58 -0.60 -0.10
CA LEU A 330 -22.21 0.63 0.38
C LEU A 330 -23.43 1.02 -0.48
N ASP A 331 -23.30 1.04 -1.81
CA ASP A 331 -24.43 1.38 -2.69
C ASP A 331 -25.61 0.43 -2.48
N SER A 332 -25.36 -0.87 -2.42
CA SER A 332 -26.40 -1.90 -2.23
C SER A 332 -27.12 -1.72 -0.89
N TRP A 333 -26.36 -1.65 0.21
CA TRP A 333 -26.92 -1.59 1.56
C TRP A 333 -27.59 -0.25 1.85
N LEU A 334 -27.01 0.88 1.40
CA LEU A 334 -27.61 2.20 1.58
C LEU A 334 -28.93 2.35 0.83
N ARG A 335 -29.09 1.78 -0.37
CA ARG A 335 -30.40 1.72 -1.08
C ARG A 335 -31.41 0.94 -0.26
N GLY A 336 -31.02 -0.18 0.30
CA GLY A 336 -31.88 -0.97 1.19
C GLY A 336 -32.30 -0.18 2.44
N PHE A 337 -31.32 0.46 3.08
CA PHE A 337 -31.55 1.23 4.30
C PHE A 337 -32.46 2.47 4.06
N LEU A 338 -32.28 3.14 2.91
CA LEU A 338 -33.14 4.28 2.52
C LEU A 338 -34.63 3.90 2.42
N VAL A 339 -34.93 2.66 2.00
CA VAL A 339 -36.30 2.22 1.76
C VAL A 339 -36.90 1.49 2.98
N LYS A 340 -36.12 0.63 3.63
CA LYS A 340 -36.58 -0.29 4.69
C LYS A 340 -36.22 0.19 6.11
N GLY A 341 -35.30 1.15 6.25
CA GLY A 341 -34.85 1.64 7.56
C GLY A 341 -34.31 0.52 8.46
N LEU A 342 -34.91 0.33 9.64
CA LEU A 342 -34.46 -0.63 10.65
C LEU A 342 -34.46 -2.08 10.16
N ASP A 343 -35.37 -2.46 9.28
CA ASP A 343 -35.39 -3.83 8.72
C ASP A 343 -34.13 -4.11 7.90
N ALA A 344 -33.61 -3.15 7.14
CA ALA A 344 -32.36 -3.32 6.42
C ALA A 344 -31.15 -3.46 7.36
N LEU A 345 -31.16 -2.82 8.52
CA LEU A 345 -30.14 -3.02 9.55
C LEU A 345 -30.20 -4.43 10.13
N ALA A 346 -31.39 -4.96 10.38
CA ALA A 346 -31.56 -6.34 10.81
C ALA A 346 -31.08 -7.34 9.75
N ASP A 347 -31.48 -7.11 8.47
CA ASP A 347 -31.00 -7.90 7.33
C ASP A 347 -29.45 -7.92 7.25
N LEU A 348 -28.79 -6.77 7.47
CA LEU A 348 -27.33 -6.68 7.49
C LEU A 348 -26.72 -7.51 8.60
N GLN A 349 -27.27 -7.44 9.81
CA GLN A 349 -26.79 -8.21 10.96
C GLN A 349 -26.95 -9.72 10.74
N ASP A 350 -28.03 -10.16 10.11
CA ASP A 350 -28.24 -11.57 9.74
C ASP A 350 -27.19 -12.05 8.73
N VAL A 351 -26.87 -11.23 7.72
CA VAL A 351 -25.82 -11.55 6.74
C VAL A 351 -24.44 -11.59 7.40
N GLU A 352 -24.16 -10.67 8.32
CA GLU A 352 -22.88 -10.68 9.08
C GLU A 352 -22.71 -11.98 9.89
N VAL A 353 -23.80 -12.52 10.44
CA VAL A 353 -23.78 -13.80 11.18
C VAL A 353 -23.63 -15.01 10.25
N ALA A 354 -24.35 -15.00 9.12
CA ALA A 354 -24.44 -16.15 8.22
C ALA A 354 -23.21 -16.31 7.30
N THR A 355 -22.51 -15.21 6.98
CA THR A 355 -21.53 -15.21 5.90
C THR A 355 -20.09 -15.49 6.36
N LEU A 356 -19.78 -15.35 7.64
CA LEU A 356 -18.42 -15.44 8.15
C LEU A 356 -18.34 -16.54 9.23
N ASP A 357 -17.58 -17.59 8.95
CA ASP A 357 -17.24 -18.67 9.89
C ASP A 357 -16.52 -18.19 11.16
N ALA A 358 -16.01 -16.95 11.13
CA ALA A 358 -15.42 -16.25 12.25
C ALA A 358 -16.19 -14.95 12.53
N GLU A 359 -16.18 -14.48 13.78
CA GLU A 359 -16.77 -13.19 14.14
C GLU A 359 -16.34 -12.11 13.11
N PRO A 360 -17.30 -11.44 12.44
CA PRO A 360 -16.99 -10.38 11.51
C PRO A 360 -16.17 -9.31 12.20
N ARG A 361 -15.00 -9.01 11.66
CA ARG A 361 -14.04 -8.06 12.26
C ARG A 361 -14.70 -6.72 12.60
N THR A 362 -15.52 -6.21 11.70
CA THR A 362 -16.21 -4.92 11.85
C THR A 362 -17.52 -4.98 12.64
N ARG A 363 -18.16 -6.15 12.78
CA ARG A 363 -19.35 -6.32 13.61
C ARG A 363 -19.10 -5.96 15.06
N MET A 364 -17.97 -6.43 15.59
CA MET A 364 -17.51 -6.06 16.93
C MET A 364 -16.64 -4.79 16.86
N HIS A 365 -17.21 -3.70 16.36
CA HIS A 365 -16.48 -2.47 16.01
C HIS A 365 -15.62 -1.91 17.14
N GLN A 366 -16.09 -1.95 18.40
CA GLN A 366 -15.31 -1.51 19.55
C GLN A 366 -14.07 -2.40 19.77
N LYS A 367 -14.24 -3.72 19.71
CA LYS A 367 -13.13 -4.67 19.81
C LYS A 367 -12.18 -4.55 18.62
N PHE A 368 -12.73 -4.38 17.41
CA PHE A 368 -11.93 -4.12 16.19
C PHE A 368 -11.06 -2.87 16.33
N ALA A 369 -11.58 -1.80 16.95
CA ALA A 369 -10.84 -0.58 17.25
C ALA A 369 -9.87 -0.70 18.45
N GLY A 370 -9.88 -1.83 19.17
CA GLY A 370 -8.98 -2.07 20.32
C GLY A 370 -9.41 -1.37 21.61
N THR A 371 -10.71 -1.17 21.83
CA THR A 371 -11.22 -0.45 23.01
C THR A 371 -10.70 -1.03 24.32
N ASP A 372 -10.64 -2.36 24.47
CA ASP A 372 -10.18 -3.00 25.71
C ASP A 372 -8.74 -2.60 26.08
N ARG A 373 -7.85 -2.48 25.09
CA ARG A 373 -6.50 -2.00 25.27
C ARG A 373 -6.46 -0.54 25.78
N TRP A 374 -7.29 0.33 25.20
CA TRP A 374 -7.36 1.73 25.61
C TRP A 374 -7.93 1.90 27.03
N LEU A 375 -8.97 1.15 27.40
CA LEU A 375 -9.52 1.13 28.75
C LEU A 375 -8.48 0.64 29.78
N THR A 376 -7.70 -0.37 29.41
CA THR A 376 -6.62 -0.87 30.27
C THR A 376 -5.51 0.18 30.44
N LEU A 377 -5.12 0.88 29.38
CA LEU A 377 -4.16 2.00 29.47
C LEU A 377 -4.65 3.09 30.44
N GLU A 378 -5.92 3.44 30.34
CA GLU A 378 -6.54 4.41 31.25
C GLU A 378 -6.48 3.95 32.72
N GLN A 379 -6.78 2.67 32.97
CA GLN A 379 -6.69 2.09 34.31
C GLN A 379 -5.26 2.11 34.87
N VAL A 380 -4.27 1.74 34.03
CA VAL A 380 -2.84 1.82 34.40
C VAL A 380 -2.43 3.25 34.72
N ALA A 381 -2.84 4.22 33.92
CA ALA A 381 -2.58 5.62 34.11
C ALA A 381 -3.21 6.16 35.45
N LYS A 382 -4.34 5.62 35.86
CA LYS A 382 -5.01 5.90 37.12
C LYS A 382 -4.40 5.13 38.32
N GLY A 383 -3.32 4.35 38.11
CA GLY A 383 -2.63 3.60 39.13
C GLY A 383 -3.18 2.20 39.43
N ALA A 384 -4.08 1.70 38.58
CA ALA A 384 -4.50 0.30 38.63
C ALA A 384 -3.37 -0.63 38.13
N ARG A 385 -3.19 -1.77 38.82
CA ARG A 385 -2.30 -2.84 38.29
C ARG A 385 -3.06 -3.69 37.31
N LEU A 386 -2.43 -4.01 36.17
CA LEU A 386 -2.97 -5.02 35.25
C LEU A 386 -3.08 -6.37 35.97
N PRO A 387 -4.14 -7.17 35.70
CA PRO A 387 -4.20 -8.54 36.16
C PRO A 387 -2.96 -9.27 35.66
N VAL A 388 -2.15 -9.80 36.56
CA VAL A 388 -1.01 -10.66 36.18
C VAL A 388 -1.62 -11.83 35.41
N ALA A 389 -1.22 -12.00 34.14
CA ALA A 389 -1.59 -13.18 33.38
C ALA A 389 -1.23 -14.40 34.22
N ALA A 390 -2.21 -15.22 34.58
CA ALA A 390 -1.98 -16.44 35.33
C ALA A 390 -0.88 -17.22 34.61
N GLY A 391 0.28 -17.31 35.26
CA GLY A 391 1.44 -17.99 34.73
C GLY A 391 1.01 -19.37 34.24
N ARG A 392 1.42 -19.77 33.03
CA ARG A 392 1.38 -21.16 32.64
C ARG A 392 2.15 -21.92 33.71
N GLY A 393 1.41 -22.69 34.52
CA GLY A 393 2.01 -23.57 35.49
C GLY A 393 3.05 -24.42 34.76
N ALA A 394 4.27 -24.40 35.27
CA ALA A 394 5.28 -25.38 34.94
C ALA A 394 4.67 -26.76 35.23
N HIS A 395 4.26 -27.44 34.19
CA HIS A 395 4.09 -28.88 34.27
C HIS A 395 5.43 -29.52 33.93
N ALA A 396 6.00 -30.10 34.98
CA ALA A 396 7.15 -30.98 34.91
C ALA A 396 6.91 -32.18 33.98
#